data_0dec7254caf539159d41317eb4ab676a
#
_entry.id   0dec7254caf539159d41317eb4ab676a
#
_cell.length_a   1.000
_cell.length_b   1.000
_cell.length_c   1.000
_cell.angle_alpha   90.00
_cell.angle_beta   90.00
_cell.angle_gamma   90.00
#
_symmetry.space_group_name_H-M   'P 1'
#
loop_
_entity.id
_entity.type
_entity.pdbx_description
1 polymer ?
#
loop_
_entity_poly.entity_id
_entity_poly.type
_entity_poly.pdbx_seq_one_letter_code
_entity_poly.pdbx_strand_id
1 'polypeptide(L)'
;MTEVRAGVDAVDHDLITLLSRRFGYMAAAARIKTNPAAVRDEARKAEVIENVKAHARAGGVPEPLVAALWEMLVESSISYEDALFGAKLK
;
A
#
# COMPACT_ATOMS: atom_id res chain seq x y z
N MET A 1 -14.99 -26.86 -6.96
CA MET A 1 -14.91 -25.63 -6.09
C MET A 1 -13.78 -25.71 -5.07
N THR A 2 -13.46 -26.90 -4.57
CA THR A 2 -12.35 -27.05 -3.58
C THR A 2 -11.02 -26.52 -4.11
N GLU A 3 -10.66 -26.87 -5.35
CA GLU A 3 -9.42 -26.41 -5.96
C GLU A 3 -9.40 -24.90 -6.20
N VAL A 4 -10.54 -24.32 -6.59
CA VAL A 4 -10.68 -22.87 -6.79
C VAL A 4 -10.49 -22.15 -5.47
N ARG A 5 -11.12 -22.63 -4.40
CA ARG A 5 -10.99 -22.02 -3.06
C ARG A 5 -9.57 -22.10 -2.52
N ALA A 6 -8.92 -23.26 -2.71
CA ALA A 6 -7.52 -23.42 -2.33
C ALA A 6 -6.62 -22.43 -3.07
N GLY A 7 -6.90 -22.23 -4.37
CA GLY A 7 -6.17 -21.24 -5.17
C GLY A 7 -6.38 -19.81 -4.67
N VAL A 8 -7.62 -19.44 -4.34
CA VAL A 8 -7.94 -18.13 -3.78
C VAL A 8 -7.20 -17.92 -2.44
N ASP A 9 -7.24 -18.92 -1.57
CA ASP A 9 -6.58 -18.84 -0.27
C ASP A 9 -5.06 -18.64 -0.42
N ALA A 10 -4.46 -19.34 -1.39
CA ALA A 10 -3.03 -19.19 -1.68
C ALA A 10 -2.70 -17.78 -2.19
N VAL A 11 -3.53 -17.22 -3.07
CA VAL A 11 -3.37 -15.85 -3.57
C VAL A 11 -3.50 -14.86 -2.42
N ASP A 12 -4.48 -15.03 -1.54
CA ASP A 12 -4.66 -14.14 -0.39
C ASP A 12 -3.44 -14.17 0.54
N HIS A 13 -2.88 -15.35 0.76
CA HIS A 13 -1.64 -15.48 1.53
C HIS A 13 -0.50 -14.69 0.87
N ASP A 14 -0.34 -14.79 -0.45
CA ASP A 14 0.69 -14.08 -1.19
C ASP A 14 0.47 -12.56 -1.14
N LEU A 15 -0.79 -12.12 -1.22
CA LEU A 15 -1.12 -10.70 -1.09
C LEU A 15 -0.72 -10.15 0.27
N ILE A 16 -0.97 -10.89 1.35
CA ILE A 16 -0.55 -10.48 2.69
C ILE A 16 0.96 -10.40 2.79
N THR A 17 1.68 -11.34 2.21
CA THR A 17 3.15 -11.32 2.15
C THR A 17 3.66 -10.06 1.44
N LEU A 18 3.03 -9.70 0.32
CA LEU A 18 3.39 -8.49 -0.44
C LEU A 18 3.05 -7.23 0.35
N LEU A 19 1.91 -7.19 1.03
CA LEU A 19 1.55 -6.06 1.89
C LEU A 19 2.56 -5.91 3.05
N SER A 20 2.99 -7.01 3.64
CA SER A 20 4.02 -6.98 4.68
C SER A 20 5.31 -6.33 4.17
N ARG A 21 5.74 -6.70 2.96
CA ARG A 21 6.92 -6.08 2.32
C ARG A 21 6.70 -4.59 2.09
N ARG A 22 5.52 -4.21 1.62
CA ARG A 22 5.18 -2.81 1.36
C ARG A 22 5.23 -1.98 2.65
N PHE A 23 4.68 -2.49 3.75
CA PHE A 23 4.76 -1.82 5.05
C PHE A 23 6.19 -1.75 5.58
N GLY A 24 7.03 -2.72 5.24
CA GLY A 24 8.46 -2.66 5.52
C GLY A 24 9.14 -1.45 4.87
N TYR A 25 8.73 -1.10 3.65
CA TYR A 25 9.21 0.11 2.99
C TYR A 25 8.67 1.39 3.66
N MET A 26 7.44 1.35 4.19
CA MET A 26 6.89 2.48 4.94
C MET A 26 7.69 2.70 6.23
N ALA A 27 8.06 1.63 6.92
CA ALA A 27 8.91 1.71 8.11
C ALA A 27 10.29 2.28 7.77
N ALA A 28 10.87 1.86 6.63
CA ALA A 28 12.15 2.40 6.16
C ALA A 28 12.04 3.90 5.85
N ALA A 29 10.96 4.32 5.19
CA ALA A 29 10.71 5.73 4.89
C ALA A 29 10.61 6.55 6.16
N ALA A 30 9.94 6.05 7.19
CA ALA A 30 9.83 6.75 8.48
C ALA A 30 11.19 6.92 9.15
N ARG A 31 12.11 5.96 8.97
CA ARG A 31 13.48 6.08 9.49
C ARG A 31 14.32 7.12 8.77
N ILE A 32 14.09 7.28 7.46
CA ILE A 32 14.87 8.14 6.58
C ILE A 32 14.40 9.60 6.67
N LYS A 33 13.08 9.82 6.70
CA LYS A 33 12.50 11.17 6.70
C LYS A 33 12.86 11.92 7.98
N THR A 34 13.17 13.20 7.83
CA THR A 34 13.55 14.07 8.94
C THR A 34 12.45 15.10 9.27
N ASN A 35 11.46 15.25 8.39
CA ASN A 35 10.37 16.20 8.53
C ASN A 35 9.02 15.49 8.52
N PRO A 36 8.19 15.62 9.58
CA PRO A 36 6.88 14.98 9.61
C PRO A 36 5.96 15.38 8.45
N ALA A 37 6.11 16.60 7.91
CA ALA A 37 5.33 17.05 6.76
C ALA A 37 5.63 16.26 5.48
N ALA A 38 6.78 15.56 5.41
CA ALA A 38 7.13 14.73 4.27
C ALA A 38 6.38 13.39 4.23
N VAL A 39 5.70 13.01 5.31
CA VAL A 39 4.93 11.76 5.37
C VAL A 39 3.74 11.82 4.42
N ARG A 40 3.00 12.93 4.41
CA ARG A 40 1.89 13.12 3.48
C ARG A 40 2.39 13.89 2.25
N ASP A 41 2.43 13.19 1.12
CA ASP A 41 2.80 13.74 -0.18
C ASP A 41 1.66 13.47 -1.16
N GLU A 42 0.83 14.49 -1.38
CA GLU A 42 -0.36 14.37 -2.24
C GLU A 42 0.00 14.09 -3.70
N ALA A 43 1.09 14.66 -4.19
CA ALA A 43 1.56 14.42 -5.56
C ALA A 43 1.99 12.94 -5.72
N ARG A 44 2.70 12.41 -4.75
CA ARG A 44 3.11 10.99 -4.75
C ARG A 44 1.90 10.07 -4.65
N LYS A 45 0.93 10.40 -3.79
CA LYS A 45 -0.31 9.64 -3.66
C LYS A 45 -1.04 9.55 -5.02
N ALA A 46 -1.20 10.68 -5.70
CA ALA A 46 -1.84 10.71 -7.01
C ALA A 46 -1.09 9.85 -8.03
N GLU A 47 0.24 9.91 -8.03
CA GLU A 47 1.09 9.09 -8.89
C GLU A 47 0.90 7.60 -8.62
N VAL A 48 0.88 7.19 -7.34
CA VAL A 48 0.67 5.79 -6.95
C VAL A 48 -0.69 5.28 -7.43
N ILE A 49 -1.75 6.07 -7.24
CA ILE A 49 -3.10 5.70 -7.67
C ILE A 49 -3.14 5.51 -9.20
N GLU A 50 -2.54 6.43 -9.97
CA GLU A 50 -2.49 6.29 -11.43
C GLU A 50 -1.68 5.08 -11.86
N ASN A 51 -0.56 4.81 -11.19
CA ASN A 51 0.28 3.64 -11.48
C ASN A 51 -0.50 2.33 -11.29
N VAL A 52 -1.21 2.19 -10.18
CA VAL A 52 -1.95 0.94 -9.91
C VAL A 52 -3.16 0.78 -10.82
N LYS A 53 -3.79 1.87 -11.24
CA LYS A 53 -4.86 1.82 -12.24
C LYS A 53 -4.33 1.30 -13.58
N ALA A 54 -3.14 1.75 -13.99
CA ALA A 54 -2.50 1.25 -15.20
C ALA A 54 -2.16 -0.24 -15.09
N HIS A 55 -1.67 -0.67 -13.95
CA HIS A 55 -1.41 -2.10 -13.69
C HIS A 55 -2.70 -2.92 -13.72
N ALA A 56 -3.78 -2.37 -13.16
CA ALA A 56 -5.09 -3.02 -13.18
C ALA A 56 -5.58 -3.23 -14.60
N ARG A 57 -5.46 -2.22 -15.48
CA ARG A 57 -5.84 -2.35 -16.90
C ARG A 57 -5.04 -3.44 -17.58
N ALA A 58 -3.73 -3.44 -17.39
CA ALA A 58 -2.84 -4.43 -18.01
C ALA A 58 -3.13 -5.85 -17.50
N GLY A 59 -3.52 -5.99 -16.23
CA GLY A 59 -3.79 -7.28 -15.60
C GLY A 59 -5.23 -7.77 -15.70
N GLY A 60 -6.11 -6.97 -16.30
CA GLY A 60 -7.53 -7.34 -16.41
C GLY A 60 -8.28 -7.26 -15.09
N VAL A 61 -7.81 -6.43 -14.16
CA VAL A 61 -8.48 -6.23 -12.86
C VAL A 61 -9.32 -4.95 -12.93
N PRO A 62 -10.55 -4.94 -12.38
CA PRO A 62 -11.40 -3.74 -12.42
C PRO A 62 -10.72 -2.52 -11.80
N GLU A 63 -10.52 -1.46 -12.59
CA GLU A 63 -9.87 -0.22 -12.14
C GLU A 63 -10.56 0.44 -10.95
N PRO A 64 -11.92 0.55 -10.92
CA PRO A 64 -12.57 1.19 -9.78
C PRO A 64 -12.30 0.47 -8.45
N LEU A 65 -12.20 -0.85 -8.49
CA LEU A 65 -11.86 -1.65 -7.31
C LEU A 65 -10.44 -1.33 -6.84
N VAL A 66 -9.49 -1.35 -7.78
CA VAL A 66 -8.08 -1.10 -7.47
C VAL A 66 -7.89 0.33 -6.96
N ALA A 67 -8.54 1.31 -7.57
CA ALA A 67 -8.48 2.69 -7.11
C ALA A 67 -8.97 2.83 -5.67
N ALA A 68 -10.10 2.19 -5.33
CA ALA A 68 -10.66 2.21 -3.97
C ALA A 68 -9.74 1.51 -2.96
N LEU A 69 -9.19 0.35 -3.33
CA LEU A 69 -8.27 -0.40 -2.48
C LEU A 69 -7.01 0.42 -2.17
N TRP A 70 -6.43 1.04 -3.20
CA TRP A 70 -5.20 1.82 -3.03
C TRP A 70 -5.43 3.15 -2.33
N GLU A 71 -6.60 3.77 -2.49
CA GLU A 71 -6.96 4.93 -1.69
C GLU A 71 -6.89 4.59 -0.20
N MET A 72 -7.49 3.49 0.20
CA MET A 72 -7.46 3.00 1.57
C MET A 72 -6.05 2.60 2.00
N LEU A 73 -5.33 1.88 1.15
CA LEU A 73 -3.98 1.39 1.44
C LEU A 73 -3.00 2.54 1.62
N VAL A 74 -3.06 3.56 0.75
CA VAL A 74 -2.18 4.73 0.85
C VAL A 74 -2.47 5.51 2.13
N GLU A 75 -3.75 5.73 2.47
CA GLU A 75 -4.11 6.44 3.70
C GLU A 75 -3.67 5.65 4.94
N SER A 76 -3.81 4.33 4.93
CA SER A 76 -3.31 3.46 6.01
C SER A 76 -1.79 3.50 6.12
N SER A 77 -1.10 3.57 4.98
CA SER A 77 0.36 3.67 4.93
C SER A 77 0.85 4.97 5.52
N ILE A 78 0.17 6.08 5.23
CA ILE A 78 0.48 7.40 5.79
C ILE A 78 0.29 7.38 7.32
N SER A 79 -0.82 6.84 7.80
CA SER A 79 -1.08 6.72 9.24
C SER A 79 -0.03 5.86 9.95
N TYR A 80 0.36 4.76 9.33
CA TYR A 80 1.39 3.86 9.85
C TYR A 80 2.75 4.58 9.95
N GLU A 81 3.13 5.29 8.90
CA GLU A 81 4.38 6.04 8.83
C GLU A 81 4.40 7.20 9.84
N ASP A 82 3.28 7.92 9.98
CA ASP A 82 3.12 8.98 10.98
C ASP A 82 3.32 8.45 12.40
N ALA A 83 2.73 7.30 12.72
CA ALA A 83 2.85 6.68 14.03
C ALA A 83 4.31 6.31 14.33
N LEU A 84 5.01 5.75 13.36
CA LEU A 84 6.43 5.39 13.50
C LEU A 84 7.30 6.63 13.62
N PHE A 85 7.02 7.68 12.87
CA PHE A 85 7.76 8.93 12.92
C PHE A 85 7.57 9.59 14.31
N GLY A 86 6.35 9.61 14.83
CA GLY A 86 6.06 10.12 16.16
C GLY A 86 6.80 9.35 17.26
N ALA A 87 6.85 8.02 17.16
CA ALA A 87 7.59 7.17 18.10
C ALA A 87 9.10 7.45 18.04
N LYS A 88 9.64 7.68 16.85
CA LYS A 88 11.06 8.01 16.62
C LYS A 88 11.47 9.32 17.30
N LEU A 89 10.54 10.28 17.40
CA LEU A 89 10.81 11.58 18.01
C LEU A 89 10.78 11.55 19.53
N LYS A 90 10.30 10.49 20.12
CA LYS A 90 10.28 10.28 21.57
C LYS A 90 11.56 9.63 22.03
#